data_e1a6952539326a7b6759e36a22528de2
#
_entry.id   e1a6952539326a7b6759e36a22528de2
#
_cell.length_a   1.000
_cell.length_b   1.000
_cell.length_c   1.000
_cell.angle_alpha   90.00
_cell.angle_beta   90.00
_cell.angle_gamma   90.00
#
_symmetry.space_group_name_H-M   'P 1'
#
loop_
_entity.id
_entity.type
_entity.pdbx_description
1 polymer ?
#
loop_
_entity_poly.entity_id
_entity_poly.type
_entity_poly.pdbx_seq_one_letter_code
_entity_poly.pdbx_strand_id
1 'polypeptide(L)'
;MLYAVIDIGSTTIRMAIYEILDNKLNLIHKRKYTVGLASYVKDNVMEQAGIDKACEILNSFKSFLTSFNIENVSAFTTAALRNAQNSKEAVAEIIARTGIDLHIISGDEEATYDFIAATHELDYHDGFIIDIGGASTELIRFANNKIIQKTSLPIGSLALHTKYATDFLPSEEEIAQMIKEVHAIIDTAPEFKDISHAEICGIGGTCKGARALYNEMYAQDDINETIPADKIPEMISHFTRGHKLTDKDITTLLKTVPDRLHTIIPGM
;
A
#
# COMPACT_ATOMS: atom_id res chain seq x y z
N MET A 1 -9.59 26.10 -7.37
CA MET A 1 -8.18 25.87 -7.76
C MET A 1 -7.98 24.39 -7.95
N LEU A 2 -7.31 23.96 -9.05
CA LEU A 2 -6.96 22.56 -9.24
C LEU A 2 -5.58 22.27 -8.65
N TYR A 3 -5.45 21.10 -8.03
CA TYR A 3 -4.23 20.63 -7.39
C TYR A 3 -4.02 19.13 -7.67
N ALA A 4 -2.86 18.76 -8.17
CA ALA A 4 -2.52 17.36 -8.43
C ALA A 4 -1.58 16.83 -7.35
N VAL A 5 -1.85 15.61 -6.91
CA VAL A 5 -0.99 14.84 -6.00
C VAL A 5 -0.54 13.59 -6.75
N ILE A 6 0.76 13.37 -6.82
CA ILE A 6 1.37 12.17 -7.41
C ILE A 6 2.03 11.37 -6.29
N ASP A 7 1.62 10.11 -6.17
CA ASP A 7 2.14 9.15 -5.19
C ASP A 7 2.85 8.01 -5.93
N ILE A 8 4.16 7.87 -5.70
CA ILE A 8 4.98 6.79 -6.25
C ILE A 8 5.20 5.75 -5.15
N GLY A 9 4.23 4.85 -5.04
CA GLY A 9 4.27 3.78 -4.06
C GLY A 9 4.98 2.52 -4.57
N SER A 10 5.18 1.57 -3.68
CA SER A 10 5.87 0.31 -3.96
C SER A 10 5.14 -0.61 -4.95
N THR A 11 3.82 -0.61 -4.93
CA THR A 11 2.98 -1.42 -5.83
C THR A 11 2.40 -0.58 -6.96
N THR A 12 2.01 0.67 -6.68
CA THR A 12 1.27 1.51 -7.63
C THR A 12 1.87 2.91 -7.71
N ILE A 13 1.82 3.49 -8.91
CA ILE A 13 2.03 4.92 -9.13
C ILE A 13 0.66 5.53 -9.44
N ARG A 14 0.27 6.55 -8.71
CA ARG A 14 -1.04 7.19 -8.87
C ARG A 14 -0.93 8.70 -8.93
N MET A 15 -1.87 9.29 -9.65
CA MET A 15 -2.12 10.72 -9.68
C MET A 15 -3.58 10.95 -9.31
N ALA A 16 -3.82 11.88 -8.39
CA ALA A 16 -5.15 12.35 -8.04
C ALA A 16 -5.21 13.86 -8.23
N ILE A 17 -6.29 14.36 -8.85
CA ILE A 17 -6.51 15.78 -9.08
C ILE A 17 -7.71 16.19 -8.24
N TYR A 18 -7.51 17.20 -7.42
CA TYR A 18 -8.52 17.76 -6.55
C TYR A 18 -8.90 19.19 -7.00
N GLU A 19 -10.16 19.49 -6.89
CA GLU A 19 -10.63 20.87 -6.84
C GLU A 19 -10.65 21.34 -5.39
N ILE A 20 -10.00 22.47 -5.15
CA ILE A 20 -10.05 23.14 -3.84
C ILE A 20 -11.01 24.32 -3.97
N LEU A 21 -12.17 24.20 -3.31
CA LEU A 21 -13.22 25.21 -3.29
C LEU A 21 -13.74 25.33 -1.84
N ASP A 22 -13.79 26.55 -1.33
CA ASP A 22 -14.30 26.87 0.04
C ASP A 22 -13.70 25.98 1.12
N ASN A 23 -12.37 25.75 1.10
CA ASN A 23 -11.61 24.86 1.98
C ASN A 23 -12.06 23.40 1.94
N LYS A 24 -12.78 22.97 0.90
CA LYS A 24 -13.14 21.59 0.65
C LYS A 24 -12.29 21.01 -0.47
N LEU A 25 -11.92 19.75 -0.32
CA LEU A 25 -11.19 18.98 -1.33
C LEU A 25 -12.19 18.06 -2.04
N ASN A 26 -12.42 18.33 -3.33
CA ASN A 26 -13.25 17.48 -4.16
C ASN A 26 -12.36 16.69 -5.13
N LEU A 27 -12.36 15.38 -5.04
CA LEU A 27 -11.63 14.53 -6.00
C LEU A 27 -12.31 14.61 -7.37
N ILE A 28 -11.59 15.15 -8.37
CA ILE A 28 -12.09 15.33 -9.75
C ILE A 28 -11.67 14.17 -10.64
N HIS A 29 -10.41 13.75 -10.53
CA HIS A 29 -9.86 12.73 -11.40
C HIS A 29 -8.77 11.92 -10.69
N LYS A 30 -8.67 10.63 -11.04
CA LYS A 30 -7.58 9.77 -10.59
C LYS A 30 -7.10 8.85 -11.69
N ARG A 31 -5.80 8.65 -11.76
CA ARG A 31 -5.15 7.61 -12.57
C ARG A 31 -4.25 6.77 -11.69
N LYS A 32 -4.24 5.47 -11.95
CA LYS A 32 -3.42 4.50 -11.22
C LYS A 32 -2.78 3.53 -12.22
N TYR A 33 -1.51 3.25 -12.03
CA TYR A 33 -0.79 2.21 -12.73
C TYR A 33 -0.21 1.23 -11.70
N THR A 34 -0.53 -0.03 -11.83
CA THR A 34 0.06 -1.10 -11.02
C THR A 34 1.39 -1.48 -11.66
N VAL A 35 2.48 -1.12 -11.01
CA VAL A 35 3.85 -1.22 -11.55
C VAL A 35 4.67 -2.25 -10.80
N GLY A 36 4.46 -2.36 -9.49
CA GLY A 36 5.27 -3.23 -8.64
C GLY A 36 6.71 -2.74 -8.50
N LEU A 37 6.93 -1.45 -8.24
CA LEU A 37 8.30 -0.90 -8.14
C LEU A 37 9.17 -1.64 -7.13
N ALA A 38 8.60 -2.18 -6.05
CA ALA A 38 9.38 -2.96 -5.07
C ALA A 38 10.01 -4.22 -5.68
N SER A 39 9.46 -4.80 -6.74
CA SER A 39 10.06 -5.96 -7.42
C SER A 39 11.27 -5.62 -8.29
N TYR A 40 11.52 -4.34 -8.54
CA TYR A 40 12.74 -3.84 -9.20
C TYR A 40 13.86 -3.47 -8.20
N VAL A 41 13.65 -3.71 -6.90
CA VAL A 41 14.68 -3.53 -5.88
C VAL A 41 15.36 -4.89 -5.68
N LYS A 42 16.61 -5.00 -6.12
CA LYS A 42 17.45 -6.18 -5.92
C LYS A 42 18.67 -5.81 -5.10
N ASP A 43 19.01 -6.65 -4.14
CA ASP A 43 20.13 -6.39 -3.21
C ASP A 43 20.06 -4.98 -2.57
N ASN A 44 18.86 -4.53 -2.27
CA ASN A 44 18.55 -3.19 -1.78
C ASN A 44 18.91 -2.04 -2.75
N VAL A 45 19.05 -2.30 -4.03
CA VAL A 45 19.31 -1.31 -5.07
C VAL A 45 18.15 -1.25 -6.05
N MET A 46 17.62 -0.07 -6.32
CA MET A 46 16.62 0.14 -7.38
C MET A 46 17.27 -0.05 -8.73
N GLU A 47 16.79 -1.04 -9.50
CA GLU A 47 17.28 -1.32 -10.85
C GLU A 47 16.90 -0.21 -11.83
N GLN A 48 17.69 -0.03 -12.88
CA GLN A 48 17.44 0.94 -13.94
C GLN A 48 16.06 0.75 -14.60
N ALA A 49 15.62 -0.49 -14.77
CA ALA A 49 14.30 -0.79 -15.34
C ALA A 49 13.13 -0.22 -14.48
N GLY A 50 13.28 -0.20 -13.15
CA GLY A 50 12.30 0.44 -12.25
C GLY A 50 12.27 1.96 -12.38
N ILE A 51 13.47 2.58 -12.49
CA ILE A 51 13.61 4.02 -12.76
C ILE A 51 12.98 4.39 -14.11
N ASP A 52 13.26 3.61 -15.15
CA ASP A 52 12.72 3.82 -16.49
C ASP A 52 11.19 3.74 -16.49
N LYS A 53 10.63 2.77 -15.76
CA LYS A 53 9.18 2.60 -15.67
C LYS A 53 8.51 3.74 -14.90
N ALA A 54 9.13 4.22 -13.83
CA ALA A 54 8.66 5.40 -13.10
C ALA A 54 8.67 6.63 -14.01
N CYS A 55 9.76 6.86 -14.75
CA CYS A 55 9.87 7.98 -15.68
C CYS A 55 8.82 7.94 -16.81
N GLU A 56 8.54 6.76 -17.38
CA GLU A 56 7.50 6.57 -18.41
C GLU A 56 6.15 7.07 -17.91
N ILE A 57 5.74 6.63 -16.71
CA ILE A 57 4.44 6.97 -16.13
C ILE A 57 4.37 8.44 -15.73
N LEU A 58 5.42 8.96 -15.11
CA LEU A 58 5.48 10.36 -14.68
C LEU A 58 5.44 11.31 -15.89
N ASN A 59 6.10 10.98 -16.99
CA ASN A 59 6.00 11.76 -18.22
C ASN A 59 4.59 11.72 -18.82
N SER A 60 3.87 10.60 -18.73
CA SER A 60 2.46 10.52 -19.11
C SER A 60 1.59 11.41 -18.22
N PHE A 61 1.84 11.44 -16.90
CA PHE A 61 1.13 12.35 -15.99
C PHE A 61 1.43 13.82 -16.29
N LYS A 62 2.72 14.15 -16.50
CA LYS A 62 3.14 15.50 -16.87
C LYS A 62 2.45 15.99 -18.14
N SER A 63 2.43 15.16 -19.18
CA SER A 63 1.75 15.48 -20.45
C SER A 63 0.26 15.75 -20.20
N PHE A 64 -0.40 14.93 -19.38
CA PHE A 64 -1.80 15.15 -19.01
C PHE A 64 -1.99 16.47 -18.26
N LEU A 65 -1.21 16.73 -17.22
CA LEU A 65 -1.30 17.97 -16.42
C LEU A 65 -1.07 19.22 -17.27
N THR A 66 -0.07 19.19 -18.16
CA THR A 66 0.23 20.27 -19.09
C THR A 66 -0.93 20.53 -20.05
N SER A 67 -1.57 19.49 -20.57
CA SER A 67 -2.71 19.61 -21.51
C SER A 67 -3.92 20.30 -20.87
N PHE A 68 -4.05 20.25 -19.55
CA PHE A 68 -5.14 20.89 -18.80
C PHE A 68 -4.70 22.11 -18.00
N ASN A 69 -3.48 22.61 -18.20
CA ASN A 69 -2.90 23.75 -17.49
C ASN A 69 -2.97 23.61 -15.95
N ILE A 70 -2.71 22.40 -15.43
CA ILE A 70 -2.67 22.13 -13.98
C ILE A 70 -1.22 22.28 -13.52
N GLU A 71 -0.92 23.40 -12.84
CA GLU A 71 0.43 23.77 -12.44
C GLU A 71 0.75 23.43 -10.97
N ASN A 72 -0.29 23.36 -10.11
CA ASN A 72 -0.09 23.02 -8.71
C ASN A 72 0.05 21.51 -8.57
N VAL A 73 1.26 21.04 -8.37
CA VAL A 73 1.59 19.62 -8.30
C VAL A 73 2.48 19.35 -7.08
N SER A 74 2.11 18.36 -6.27
CA SER A 74 3.00 17.72 -5.31
C SER A 74 3.24 16.28 -5.73
N ALA A 75 4.50 15.86 -5.72
CA ALA A 75 4.85 14.48 -5.99
C ALA A 75 5.76 13.94 -4.88
N PHE A 76 5.49 12.73 -4.44
CA PHE A 76 6.29 12.07 -3.41
C PHE A 76 6.46 10.58 -3.70
N THR A 77 7.46 10.01 -3.09
CA THR A 77 7.75 8.58 -3.14
C THR A 77 7.94 8.00 -1.74
N THR A 78 7.62 6.73 -1.61
CA THR A 78 7.61 5.99 -0.35
C THR A 78 8.61 4.83 -0.37
N ALA A 79 8.32 3.76 0.33
CA ALA A 79 9.24 2.68 0.72
C ALA A 79 10.12 2.11 -0.41
N ALA A 80 9.60 1.89 -1.62
CA ALA A 80 10.39 1.24 -2.68
C ALA A 80 11.63 2.06 -3.09
N LEU A 81 11.48 3.38 -3.23
CA LEU A 81 12.61 4.28 -3.50
C LEU A 81 13.29 4.73 -2.21
N ARG A 82 12.53 5.03 -1.15
CA ARG A 82 13.07 5.46 0.16
C ARG A 82 14.11 4.50 0.71
N ASN A 83 13.81 3.20 0.69
CA ASN A 83 14.62 2.17 1.33
C ASN A 83 15.77 1.64 0.44
N ALA A 84 15.85 2.05 -0.83
CA ALA A 84 16.92 1.64 -1.72
C ALA A 84 18.24 2.33 -1.35
N GLN A 85 19.37 1.61 -1.46
CA GLN A 85 20.69 2.17 -1.19
C GLN A 85 21.05 3.32 -2.14
N ASN A 86 20.59 3.24 -3.40
CA ASN A 86 20.73 4.29 -4.41
C ASN A 86 19.53 5.24 -4.48
N SER A 87 18.79 5.40 -3.39
CA SER A 87 17.56 6.22 -3.31
C SER A 87 17.75 7.63 -3.89
N LYS A 88 18.79 8.33 -3.43
CA LYS A 88 19.04 9.71 -3.85
C LYS A 88 19.38 9.83 -5.34
N GLU A 89 20.20 8.94 -5.84
CA GLU A 89 20.61 8.86 -7.25
C GLU A 89 19.42 8.53 -8.14
N ALA A 90 18.61 7.55 -7.76
CA ALA A 90 17.40 7.15 -8.49
C ALA A 90 16.37 8.29 -8.55
N VAL A 91 16.12 8.95 -7.43
CA VAL A 91 15.20 10.10 -7.38
C VAL A 91 15.73 11.28 -8.19
N ALA A 92 17.04 11.60 -8.08
CA ALA A 92 17.65 12.67 -8.86
C ALA A 92 17.56 12.40 -10.37
N GLU A 93 17.75 11.15 -10.81
CA GLU A 93 17.57 10.75 -12.22
C GLU A 93 16.11 10.91 -12.67
N ILE A 94 15.15 10.47 -11.84
CA ILE A 94 13.71 10.62 -12.15
C ILE A 94 13.37 12.10 -12.31
N ILE A 95 13.80 12.96 -11.39
CA ILE A 95 13.59 14.42 -11.46
C ILE A 95 14.19 14.99 -12.76
N ALA A 96 15.44 14.65 -13.06
CA ALA A 96 16.14 15.13 -14.25
C ALA A 96 15.44 14.74 -15.55
N ARG A 97 14.88 13.51 -15.61
CA ARG A 97 14.22 12.97 -16.82
C ARG A 97 12.76 13.39 -16.97
N THR A 98 12.08 13.74 -15.89
CA THR A 98 10.66 14.08 -15.90
C THR A 98 10.43 15.57 -15.66
N GLY A 99 11.33 16.25 -14.95
CA GLY A 99 11.14 17.61 -14.49
C GLY A 99 10.02 17.75 -13.46
N ILE A 100 9.60 16.66 -12.84
CA ILE A 100 8.66 16.67 -11.68
C ILE A 100 9.51 16.68 -10.43
N ASP A 101 9.30 17.67 -9.57
CA ASP A 101 9.94 17.73 -8.27
C ASP A 101 9.38 16.63 -7.37
N LEU A 102 10.24 15.70 -6.94
CA LEU A 102 9.86 14.47 -6.25
C LEU A 102 10.48 14.44 -4.86
N HIS A 103 9.63 14.40 -3.84
CA HIS A 103 10.04 14.32 -2.45
C HIS A 103 10.04 12.88 -1.94
N ILE A 104 11.09 12.49 -1.23
CA ILE A 104 11.13 11.22 -0.50
C ILE A 104 10.53 11.49 0.87
N ILE A 105 9.34 10.94 1.15
CA ILE A 105 8.76 11.04 2.48
C ILE A 105 9.30 9.92 3.38
N SER A 106 9.56 10.26 4.64
CA SER A 106 9.96 9.29 5.65
C SER A 106 8.78 8.39 6.03
N GLY A 107 9.07 7.22 6.63
CA GLY A 107 8.02 6.36 7.16
C GLY A 107 7.22 7.02 8.29
N ASP A 108 7.87 7.93 9.02
CA ASP A 108 7.22 8.73 10.07
C ASP A 108 6.22 9.75 9.50
N GLU A 109 6.54 10.37 8.37
CA GLU A 109 5.63 11.25 7.65
C GLU A 109 4.49 10.46 7.02
N GLU A 110 4.78 9.30 6.39
CA GLU A 110 3.79 8.40 5.80
C GLU A 110 2.76 7.99 6.86
N ALA A 111 3.19 7.47 8.02
CA ALA A 111 2.31 7.14 9.15
C ALA A 111 1.50 8.35 9.67
N THR A 112 2.06 9.57 9.61
CA THR A 112 1.32 10.78 9.99
C THR A 112 0.21 11.10 8.99
N TYR A 113 0.48 10.97 7.69
CA TYR A 113 -0.54 11.18 6.66
C TYR A 113 -1.63 10.12 6.72
N ASP A 114 -1.29 8.87 7.01
CA ASP A 114 -2.24 7.80 7.24
C ASP A 114 -3.17 8.09 8.41
N PHE A 115 -2.61 8.56 9.52
CA PHE A 115 -3.40 8.98 10.67
C PHE A 115 -4.37 10.13 10.32
N ILE A 116 -3.89 11.17 9.64
CA ILE A 116 -4.72 12.30 9.22
C ILE A 116 -5.85 11.83 8.31
N ALA A 117 -5.54 10.96 7.33
CA ALA A 117 -6.53 10.45 6.40
C ALA A 117 -7.59 9.58 7.10
N ALA A 118 -7.16 8.66 7.96
CA ALA A 118 -8.07 7.76 8.67
C ALA A 118 -8.98 8.52 9.66
N THR A 119 -8.43 9.45 10.43
CA THR A 119 -9.21 10.21 11.42
C THR A 119 -10.12 11.27 10.80
N HIS A 120 -9.89 11.66 9.55
CA HIS A 120 -10.82 12.52 8.81
C HIS A 120 -12.08 11.76 8.37
N GLU A 121 -11.96 10.47 8.08
CA GLU A 121 -13.05 9.61 7.61
C GLU A 121 -13.77 8.89 8.78
N LEU A 122 -13.06 8.65 9.87
CA LEU A 122 -13.55 7.86 11.01
C LEU A 122 -13.87 8.74 12.21
N ASP A 123 -14.99 8.49 12.85
CA ASP A 123 -15.40 9.14 14.11
C ASP A 123 -14.86 8.36 15.34
N TYR A 124 -13.56 8.00 15.31
CA TYR A 124 -12.90 7.35 16.42
C TYR A 124 -11.92 8.29 17.11
N HIS A 125 -11.98 8.37 18.44
CA HIS A 125 -11.09 9.19 19.25
C HIS A 125 -9.83 8.42 19.68
N ASP A 126 -9.94 7.11 19.80
CA ASP A 126 -8.87 6.21 20.25
C ASP A 126 -8.85 4.97 19.36
N GLY A 127 -7.66 4.45 19.04
CA GLY A 127 -7.59 3.26 18.21
C GLY A 127 -6.18 2.90 17.74
N PHE A 128 -6.19 1.95 16.82
CA PHE A 128 -5.01 1.45 16.13
C PHE A 128 -5.26 1.45 14.62
N ILE A 129 -4.34 2.02 13.88
CA ILE A 129 -4.37 2.05 12.41
C ILE A 129 -3.22 1.20 11.89
N ILE A 130 -3.48 0.43 10.84
CA ILE A 130 -2.49 -0.31 10.07
C ILE A 130 -2.63 0.02 8.58
N ASP A 131 -1.55 0.44 7.92
CA ASP A 131 -1.45 0.46 6.45
C ASP A 131 -0.45 -0.60 5.99
N ILE A 132 -0.94 -1.60 5.26
CA ILE A 132 -0.10 -2.65 4.70
C ILE A 132 0.19 -2.31 3.24
N GLY A 133 1.33 -1.67 3.03
CA GLY A 133 1.82 -1.29 1.72
C GLY A 133 2.48 -2.45 0.96
N GLY A 134 3.17 -2.10 -0.15
CA GLY A 134 3.91 -3.09 -0.93
C GLY A 134 5.29 -3.44 -0.37
N ALA A 135 5.97 -2.48 0.28
CA ALA A 135 7.32 -2.65 0.82
C ALA A 135 7.49 -2.07 2.23
N SER A 136 6.47 -1.47 2.81
CA SER A 136 6.41 -1.04 4.21
C SER A 136 5.05 -1.33 4.79
N THR A 137 4.97 -1.28 6.12
CA THR A 137 3.74 -1.35 6.90
C THR A 137 3.82 -0.32 8.00
N GLU A 138 2.87 0.60 8.01
CA GLU A 138 2.75 1.63 9.03
C GLU A 138 1.83 1.15 10.14
N LEU A 139 2.29 1.32 11.39
CA LEU A 139 1.54 1.04 12.62
C LEU A 139 1.37 2.34 13.39
N ILE A 140 0.13 2.70 13.69
CA ILE A 140 -0.18 3.95 14.40
C ILE A 140 -1.15 3.66 15.53
N ARG A 141 -0.75 3.98 16.76
CA ARG A 141 -1.62 4.03 17.92
C ARG A 141 -1.97 5.48 18.23
N PHE A 142 -3.24 5.76 18.42
CA PHE A 142 -3.70 7.11 18.73
C PHE A 142 -4.72 7.11 19.89
N ALA A 143 -4.78 8.21 20.61
CA ALA A 143 -5.74 8.45 21.67
C ALA A 143 -6.04 9.95 21.75
N ASN A 144 -7.30 10.29 22.04
CA ASN A 144 -7.79 11.67 22.08
C ASN A 144 -7.46 12.45 20.79
N ASN A 145 -7.63 11.81 19.62
CA ASN A 145 -7.30 12.34 18.30
C ASN A 145 -5.82 12.79 18.15
N LYS A 146 -4.91 12.14 18.86
CA LYS A 146 -3.46 12.40 18.76
C LYS A 146 -2.70 11.10 18.64
N ILE A 147 -1.67 11.12 17.81
CA ILE A 147 -0.74 10.02 17.71
C ILE A 147 -0.01 9.84 19.06
N ILE A 148 -0.07 8.63 19.61
CA ILE A 148 0.66 8.21 20.81
C ILE A 148 1.95 7.53 20.43
N GLN A 149 1.87 6.62 19.44
CA GLN A 149 3.00 5.84 18.92
C GLN A 149 2.78 5.63 17.43
N LYS A 150 3.85 5.68 16.65
CA LYS A 150 3.83 5.31 15.24
C LYS A 150 5.17 4.75 14.82
N THR A 151 5.15 3.86 13.85
CA THR A 151 6.36 3.30 13.22
C THR A 151 6.07 2.89 11.80
N SER A 152 7.08 2.83 10.96
CA SER A 152 7.05 2.23 9.64
C SER A 152 7.99 1.04 9.62
N LEU A 153 7.44 -0.16 9.46
CA LEU A 153 8.19 -1.40 9.39
C LEU A 153 8.60 -1.69 7.95
N PRO A 154 9.84 -2.13 7.68
CA PRO A 154 10.32 -2.43 6.33
C PRO A 154 9.80 -3.79 5.83
N ILE A 155 8.49 -3.99 5.88
CA ILE A 155 7.81 -5.20 5.44
C ILE A 155 6.50 -4.83 4.74
N GLY A 156 6.20 -5.48 3.63
CA GLY A 156 4.98 -5.23 2.88
C GLY A 156 4.64 -6.38 1.95
N SER A 157 3.42 -6.37 1.46
CA SER A 157 2.83 -7.47 0.71
C SER A 157 3.60 -7.89 -0.55
N LEU A 158 4.11 -6.92 -1.33
CA LEU A 158 4.87 -7.20 -2.55
C LEU A 158 6.30 -7.64 -2.23
N ALA A 159 6.94 -7.04 -1.23
CA ALA A 159 8.28 -7.43 -0.78
C ALA A 159 8.29 -8.88 -0.28
N LEU A 160 7.30 -9.28 0.53
CA LEU A 160 7.12 -10.66 0.98
C LEU A 160 6.91 -11.62 -0.18
N HIS A 161 6.02 -11.29 -1.10
CA HIS A 161 5.80 -12.11 -2.29
C HIS A 161 7.08 -12.27 -3.09
N THR A 162 7.76 -11.17 -3.43
CA THR A 162 8.99 -11.20 -4.25
C THR A 162 10.11 -12.02 -3.61
N LYS A 163 10.19 -12.01 -2.28
CA LYS A 163 11.23 -12.72 -1.54
C LYS A 163 10.96 -14.21 -1.36
N TYR A 164 9.73 -14.61 -1.16
CA TYR A 164 9.39 -15.96 -0.72
C TYR A 164 8.53 -16.76 -1.70
N ALA A 165 7.67 -16.11 -2.48
CA ALA A 165 6.78 -16.81 -3.38
C ALA A 165 7.46 -17.13 -4.70
N THR A 166 7.30 -18.38 -5.16
CA THR A 166 7.80 -18.86 -6.47
C THR A 166 6.72 -18.80 -7.55
N ASP A 167 5.46 -18.53 -7.17
CA ASP A 167 4.32 -18.48 -8.07
C ASP A 167 3.33 -17.38 -7.62
N PHE A 168 2.23 -17.17 -8.36
CA PHE A 168 1.20 -16.17 -8.04
C PHE A 168 0.62 -16.34 -6.65
N LEU A 169 0.29 -17.58 -6.28
CA LEU A 169 -0.18 -17.90 -4.94
C LEU A 169 0.93 -18.63 -4.17
N PRO A 170 1.24 -18.20 -2.96
CA PRO A 170 2.28 -18.85 -2.15
C PRO A 170 1.83 -20.22 -1.66
N SER A 171 2.79 -21.14 -1.44
CA SER A 171 2.57 -22.42 -0.78
C SER A 171 2.48 -22.25 0.74
N GLU A 172 2.08 -23.33 1.45
CA GLU A 172 2.04 -23.33 2.92
C GLU A 172 3.44 -23.09 3.53
N GLU A 173 4.50 -23.68 2.94
CA GLU A 173 5.87 -23.48 3.38
C GLU A 173 6.33 -22.03 3.16
N GLU A 174 5.97 -21.45 2.02
CA GLU A 174 6.29 -20.06 1.70
C GLU A 174 5.57 -19.10 2.67
N ILE A 175 4.30 -19.36 2.98
CA ILE A 175 3.53 -18.59 3.98
C ILE A 175 4.17 -18.71 5.35
N ALA A 176 4.57 -19.91 5.78
CA ALA A 176 5.23 -20.09 7.07
C ALA A 176 6.54 -19.28 7.17
N GLN A 177 7.30 -19.18 6.07
CA GLN A 177 8.49 -18.33 6.02
C GLN A 177 8.15 -16.83 6.10
N MET A 178 7.09 -16.39 5.39
CA MET A 178 6.60 -15.01 5.47
C MET A 178 6.17 -14.65 6.90
N ILE A 179 5.38 -15.51 7.56
CA ILE A 179 4.94 -15.30 8.95
C ILE A 179 6.13 -15.18 9.88
N LYS A 180 7.14 -16.04 9.73
CA LYS A 180 8.37 -15.98 10.54
C LYS A 180 9.10 -14.64 10.38
N GLU A 181 9.19 -14.11 9.15
CA GLU A 181 9.80 -12.79 8.91
C GLU A 181 8.94 -11.67 9.50
N VAL A 182 7.62 -11.71 9.30
CA VAL A 182 6.71 -10.73 9.89
C VAL A 182 6.90 -10.63 11.40
N HIS A 183 6.91 -11.77 12.08
CA HIS A 183 7.16 -11.80 13.53
C HIS A 183 8.52 -11.22 13.91
N ALA A 184 9.59 -11.58 13.18
CA ALA A 184 10.94 -11.06 13.45
C ALA A 184 11.01 -9.54 13.27
N ILE A 185 10.29 -8.98 12.29
CA ILE A 185 10.26 -7.53 12.06
C ILE A 185 9.37 -6.81 13.08
N ILE A 186 8.21 -7.35 13.44
CA ILE A 186 7.37 -6.79 14.52
C ILE A 186 8.15 -6.78 15.85
N ASP A 187 9.00 -7.78 16.08
CA ASP A 187 9.85 -7.84 17.27
C ASP A 187 10.87 -6.68 17.37
N THR A 188 11.15 -6.00 16.26
CA THR A 188 12.00 -4.79 16.25
C THR A 188 11.28 -3.53 16.72
N ALA A 189 9.96 -3.59 16.91
CA ALA A 189 9.11 -2.50 17.40
C ALA A 189 8.46 -2.88 18.75
N PRO A 190 9.24 -3.02 19.83
CA PRO A 190 8.76 -3.52 21.11
C PRO A 190 7.67 -2.65 21.74
N GLU A 191 7.59 -1.38 21.36
CA GLU A 191 6.55 -0.44 21.80
C GLU A 191 5.15 -0.79 21.28
N PHE A 192 5.06 -1.66 20.29
CA PHE A 192 3.80 -2.18 19.75
C PHE A 192 3.46 -3.59 20.24
N LYS A 193 4.32 -4.21 21.05
CA LYS A 193 4.01 -5.47 21.73
C LYS A 193 2.97 -5.24 22.82
N ASP A 194 2.21 -6.28 23.09
CA ASP A 194 1.19 -6.31 24.15
C ASP A 194 0.08 -5.24 24.03
N ILE A 195 -0.05 -4.64 22.83
CA ILE A 195 -1.17 -3.76 22.54
C ILE A 195 -2.35 -4.62 22.13
N SER A 196 -3.48 -4.46 22.83
CA SER A 196 -4.74 -5.12 22.50
C SER A 196 -5.80 -4.07 22.21
N HIS A 197 -6.41 -4.17 21.05
CA HIS A 197 -7.58 -3.38 20.67
C HIS A 197 -8.69 -4.32 20.19
N ALA A 198 -9.94 -3.96 20.49
CA ALA A 198 -11.09 -4.72 20.00
C ALA A 198 -11.21 -4.68 18.48
N GLU A 199 -10.81 -3.56 17.89
CA GLU A 199 -10.84 -3.30 16.45
C GLU A 199 -9.55 -2.60 16.01
N ILE A 200 -9.11 -2.93 14.78
CA ILE A 200 -7.98 -2.29 14.10
C ILE A 200 -8.51 -1.69 12.81
N CYS A 201 -8.23 -0.42 12.57
CA CYS A 201 -8.55 0.22 11.31
C CYS A 201 -7.49 -0.12 10.26
N GLY A 202 -7.83 -0.96 9.30
CA GLY A 202 -6.99 -1.26 8.15
C GLY A 202 -7.21 -0.27 7.01
N ILE A 203 -6.16 0.41 6.58
CA ILE A 203 -6.22 1.33 5.45
C ILE A 203 -5.41 0.81 4.25
N GLY A 204 -5.42 1.56 3.15
CA GLY A 204 -4.71 1.21 1.94
C GLY A 204 -5.36 0.12 1.09
N GLY A 205 -4.65 -0.29 0.07
CA GLY A 205 -5.21 -1.17 -0.96
C GLY A 205 -5.24 -2.64 -0.55
N THR A 206 -4.36 -3.08 0.33
CA THR A 206 -4.35 -4.45 0.84
C THR A 206 -5.57 -4.71 1.72
N CYS A 207 -5.82 -3.85 2.70
CA CYS A 207 -6.98 -3.97 3.59
C CYS A 207 -8.32 -3.87 2.85
N LYS A 208 -8.42 -2.93 1.90
CA LYS A 208 -9.61 -2.82 1.02
C LYS A 208 -9.81 -4.07 0.16
N GLY A 209 -8.75 -4.65 -0.36
CA GLY A 209 -8.80 -5.91 -1.13
C GLY A 209 -9.21 -7.09 -0.25
N ALA A 210 -8.64 -7.23 0.93
CA ALA A 210 -8.98 -8.28 1.89
C ALA A 210 -10.47 -8.20 2.29
N ARG A 211 -10.99 -6.99 2.53
CA ARG A 211 -12.42 -6.76 2.80
C ARG A 211 -13.31 -7.19 1.62
N ALA A 212 -12.97 -6.77 0.41
CA ALA A 212 -13.75 -7.14 -0.77
C ALA A 212 -13.75 -8.65 -0.99
N LEU A 213 -12.61 -9.30 -0.78
CA LEU A 213 -12.46 -10.75 -0.85
C LEU A 213 -13.31 -11.45 0.22
N TYR A 214 -13.24 -10.97 1.47
CA TYR A 214 -14.06 -11.48 2.57
C TYR A 214 -15.55 -11.37 2.27
N ASN A 215 -16.02 -10.20 1.84
CA ASN A 215 -17.43 -9.97 1.55
C ASN A 215 -17.96 -10.91 0.46
N GLU A 216 -17.20 -11.12 -0.62
CA GLU A 216 -17.61 -12.05 -1.69
C GLU A 216 -17.56 -13.52 -1.24
N MET A 217 -16.52 -13.92 -0.47
CA MET A 217 -16.41 -15.32 0.01
C MET A 217 -17.53 -15.71 0.96
N TYR A 218 -17.88 -14.82 1.88
CA TYR A 218 -18.86 -15.10 2.95
C TYR A 218 -20.23 -14.48 2.68
N ALA A 219 -20.49 -14.06 1.44
CA ALA A 219 -21.74 -13.45 1.00
C ALA A 219 -22.21 -12.31 1.94
N GLN A 220 -21.27 -11.47 2.36
CA GLN A 220 -21.58 -10.27 3.12
C GLN A 220 -22.11 -9.18 2.20
N ASP A 221 -22.83 -8.22 2.77
CA ASP A 221 -23.26 -7.03 2.05
C ASP A 221 -22.03 -6.17 1.66
N ASP A 222 -22.10 -5.48 0.54
CA ASP A 222 -21.04 -4.59 0.05
C ASP A 222 -20.75 -3.43 1.02
N ILE A 223 -21.74 -3.06 1.87
CA ILE A 223 -21.57 -2.07 2.93
C ILE A 223 -20.81 -2.59 4.16
N ASN A 224 -20.57 -3.91 4.26
CA ASN A 224 -19.78 -4.45 5.38
C ASN A 224 -18.35 -3.94 5.34
N GLU A 225 -17.90 -3.31 6.42
CA GLU A 225 -16.58 -2.71 6.55
C GLU A 225 -15.65 -3.50 7.46
N THR A 226 -16.11 -4.60 8.05
CA THR A 226 -15.37 -5.36 9.04
C THR A 226 -15.04 -6.78 8.57
N ILE A 227 -13.88 -7.27 8.98
CA ILE A 227 -13.45 -8.66 8.84
C ILE A 227 -13.19 -9.20 10.25
N PRO A 228 -13.88 -10.27 10.68
CA PRO A 228 -13.54 -10.96 11.92
C PRO A 228 -12.10 -11.50 11.83
N ALA A 229 -11.28 -11.27 12.86
CA ALA A 229 -9.86 -11.60 12.83
C ALA A 229 -9.60 -13.12 12.63
N ASP A 230 -10.49 -13.97 13.13
CA ASP A 230 -10.43 -15.42 12.94
C ASP A 230 -10.66 -15.87 11.49
N LYS A 231 -11.25 -15.03 10.65
CA LYS A 231 -11.46 -15.32 9.23
C LYS A 231 -10.24 -15.09 8.35
N ILE A 232 -9.30 -14.27 8.79
CA ILE A 232 -8.09 -13.98 8.01
C ILE A 232 -7.25 -15.26 7.78
N PRO A 233 -6.93 -16.08 8.79
CA PRO A 233 -6.22 -17.35 8.57
C PRO A 233 -7.00 -18.33 7.67
N GLU A 234 -8.33 -18.38 7.76
CA GLU A 234 -9.16 -19.23 6.89
C GLU A 234 -9.02 -18.78 5.42
N MET A 235 -9.09 -17.48 5.16
CA MET A 235 -8.95 -16.92 3.80
C MET A 235 -7.55 -17.19 3.24
N ILE A 236 -6.49 -17.00 4.03
CA ILE A 236 -5.11 -17.30 3.63
C ILE A 236 -5.00 -18.77 3.24
N SER A 237 -5.43 -19.69 4.11
CA SER A 237 -5.36 -21.12 3.86
C SER A 237 -6.14 -21.54 2.61
N HIS A 238 -7.33 -20.94 2.39
CA HIS A 238 -8.18 -21.25 1.24
C HIS A 238 -7.50 -20.95 -0.11
N PHE A 239 -6.75 -19.85 -0.20
CA PHE A 239 -6.07 -19.41 -1.42
C PHE A 239 -4.59 -19.79 -1.48
N THR A 240 -4.12 -20.67 -0.60
CA THR A 240 -2.76 -21.17 -0.63
C THR A 240 -2.55 -22.15 -1.80
N ARG A 241 -1.40 -22.06 -2.47
CA ARG A 241 -1.02 -22.97 -3.54
C ARG A 241 -0.97 -24.43 -3.04
N GLY A 242 -1.59 -25.33 -3.78
CA GLY A 242 -1.77 -26.73 -3.38
C GLY A 242 -3.23 -27.06 -3.08
N HIS A 243 -4.04 -26.09 -2.73
CA HIS A 243 -5.49 -26.26 -2.70
C HIS A 243 -6.08 -26.20 -4.11
N LYS A 244 -7.02 -27.09 -4.38
CA LYS A 244 -7.74 -27.08 -5.67
C LYS A 244 -8.78 -25.97 -5.64
N LEU A 245 -8.46 -24.84 -6.25
CA LEU A 245 -9.40 -23.75 -6.44
C LEU A 245 -10.52 -24.17 -7.40
N THR A 246 -11.75 -23.82 -7.04
CA THR A 246 -12.92 -23.97 -7.91
C THR A 246 -13.02 -22.78 -8.87
N ASP A 247 -13.85 -22.90 -9.92
CA ASP A 247 -14.15 -21.77 -10.82
C ASP A 247 -14.74 -20.58 -10.05
N LYS A 248 -15.48 -20.85 -8.97
CA LYS A 248 -16.02 -19.81 -8.08
C LYS A 248 -14.88 -19.07 -7.36
N ASP A 249 -13.90 -19.77 -6.82
CA ASP A 249 -12.77 -19.17 -6.12
C ASP A 249 -11.94 -18.29 -7.05
N ILE A 250 -11.68 -18.79 -8.27
CA ILE A 250 -10.96 -18.03 -9.29
C ILE A 250 -11.75 -16.77 -9.67
N THR A 251 -13.07 -16.91 -9.89
CA THR A 251 -13.94 -15.78 -10.20
C THR A 251 -13.94 -14.75 -9.05
N THR A 252 -14.00 -15.20 -7.81
CA THR A 252 -13.95 -14.35 -6.63
C THR A 252 -12.65 -13.52 -6.59
N LEU A 253 -11.49 -14.16 -6.75
CA LEU A 253 -10.19 -13.46 -6.79
C LEU A 253 -10.14 -12.44 -7.94
N LEU A 254 -10.51 -12.86 -9.15
CA LEU A 254 -10.43 -11.98 -10.33
C LEU A 254 -11.42 -10.80 -10.26
N LYS A 255 -12.55 -10.98 -9.61
CA LYS A 255 -13.55 -9.93 -9.42
C LYS A 255 -13.15 -8.93 -8.33
N THR A 256 -12.60 -9.42 -7.21
CA THR A 256 -12.37 -8.59 -6.02
C THR A 256 -10.98 -7.95 -5.98
N VAL A 257 -9.95 -8.66 -6.42
CA VAL A 257 -8.55 -8.24 -6.29
C VAL A 257 -7.70 -8.43 -7.55
N PRO A 258 -8.19 -8.09 -8.75
CA PRO A 258 -7.50 -8.38 -10.02
C PRO A 258 -6.08 -7.78 -10.08
N ASP A 259 -5.90 -6.59 -9.51
CA ASP A 259 -4.61 -5.89 -9.49
C ASP A 259 -3.65 -6.37 -8.38
N ARG A 260 -4.07 -7.34 -7.54
CA ARG A 260 -3.37 -7.74 -6.32
C ARG A 260 -3.31 -9.26 -6.13
N LEU A 261 -3.55 -10.04 -7.17
CA LEU A 261 -3.61 -11.50 -7.08
C LEU A 261 -2.39 -12.11 -6.38
N HIS A 262 -1.19 -11.59 -6.65
CA HIS A 262 0.06 -12.07 -6.06
C HIS A 262 0.42 -11.42 -4.71
N THR A 263 -0.26 -10.35 -4.31
CA THR A 263 0.08 -9.61 -3.08
C THR A 263 -1.00 -9.70 -2.01
N ILE A 264 -2.20 -10.17 -2.34
CA ILE A 264 -3.30 -10.18 -1.38
C ILE A 264 -3.05 -11.16 -0.24
N ILE A 265 -2.58 -12.37 -0.55
CA ILE A 265 -2.28 -13.39 0.47
C ILE A 265 -1.09 -12.98 1.35
N PRO A 266 0.08 -12.56 0.80
CA PRO A 266 1.17 -12.05 1.62
C PRO A 266 0.83 -10.81 2.45
N GLY A 267 -0.23 -10.09 2.08
CA GLY A 267 -0.65 -8.88 2.78
C GLY A 267 -1.74 -9.08 3.84
N MET A 268 -2.34 -10.26 3.92
CA MET A 268 -3.30 -10.64 4.98
C MET A 268 -2.59 -11.29 6.15
#